data_9fa89556abe2cb4e436038daf9bbe3f3
#
_entry.id   9fa89556abe2cb4e436038daf9bbe3f3
#
_cell.length_a   1.000
_cell.length_b   1.000
_cell.length_c   1.000
_cell.angle_alpha   90.00
_cell.angle_beta   90.00
_cell.angle_gamma   90.00
#
_symmetry.space_group_name_H-M   'P 1'
#
loop_
_entity.id
_entity.type
_entity.pdbx_description
1 polymer ?
#
loop_
_entity_poly.entity_id
_entity_poly.type
_entity_poly.pdbx_seq_one_letter_code
_entity_poly.pdbx_strand_id
1 'polypeptide(L)'
;PNRMIAYLSDRLFDTGAVAVDVGQHMVWSYQSFHNQQGQKTLFSGGHGAMGYALPAAIGAYYATGKPVACICGDGAFQMNIQELQWVKRENIPVKMIVMNNEALGMIRHLQRDYFDCVYADTSDGSGFSSCDFTDVAPAYGIPAKRIQGEDVEKYAGGFLEQNGPELLEIMLEHGTYAYPKTCLGEPIHNQQPYIPKPIFDELMEL
;
A
#
# COMPACT_ATOMS: atom_id res chain seq x y z
N PRO A 1 8.40 -5.23 3.57
CA PRO A 1 7.33 -4.79 2.63
C PRO A 1 7.80 -4.68 1.18
N ASN A 2 9.00 -4.15 0.90
CA ASN A 2 9.51 -3.98 -0.46
C ASN A 2 9.52 -5.30 -1.26
N ARG A 3 9.98 -6.40 -0.67
CA ARG A 3 9.96 -7.74 -1.29
C ARG A 3 8.51 -8.21 -1.54
N MET A 4 7.58 -7.88 -0.63
CA MET A 4 6.15 -8.20 -0.82
C MET A 4 5.58 -7.45 -2.01
N ILE A 5 5.86 -6.15 -2.14
CA ILE A 5 5.42 -5.34 -3.28
C ILE A 5 5.99 -5.86 -4.59
N ALA A 6 7.29 -6.17 -4.65
CA ALA A 6 7.91 -6.74 -5.84
C ALA A 6 7.23 -8.07 -6.23
N TYR A 7 7.05 -8.97 -5.27
CA TYR A 7 6.37 -10.25 -5.49
C TYR A 7 4.93 -10.08 -6.00
N LEU A 8 4.15 -9.17 -5.41
CA LEU A 8 2.78 -8.88 -5.83
C LEU A 8 2.73 -8.26 -7.21
N SER A 9 3.65 -7.34 -7.53
CA SER A 9 3.70 -6.68 -8.84
C SER A 9 3.93 -7.66 -9.98
N ASP A 10 4.78 -8.65 -9.79
CA ASP A 10 5.05 -9.69 -10.79
C ASP A 10 3.83 -10.59 -11.07
N ARG A 11 2.82 -10.58 -10.20
CA ARG A 11 1.58 -11.36 -10.33
C ARG A 11 0.37 -10.55 -10.76
N LEU A 12 0.47 -9.24 -10.70
CA LEU A 12 -0.56 -8.32 -11.19
C LEU A 12 -0.38 -7.99 -12.69
N PHE A 13 0.37 -8.80 -13.43
CA PHE A 13 0.76 -8.54 -14.82
C PHE A 13 -0.42 -8.40 -15.79
N ASP A 14 -1.54 -9.07 -15.52
CA ASP A 14 -2.75 -9.03 -16.36
C ASP A 14 -3.70 -7.88 -16.03
N THR A 15 -3.38 -7.05 -15.04
CA THR A 15 -4.22 -5.90 -14.69
C THR A 15 -3.98 -4.73 -15.63
N GLY A 16 -5.06 -4.06 -16.04
CA GLY A 16 -4.99 -2.85 -16.87
C GLY A 16 -4.42 -1.66 -16.11
N ALA A 17 -4.65 -1.63 -14.79
CA ALA A 17 -4.12 -0.60 -13.90
C ALA A 17 -3.97 -1.12 -12.47
N VAL A 18 -3.01 -0.53 -11.75
CA VAL A 18 -2.84 -0.67 -10.31
C VAL A 18 -2.86 0.73 -9.69
N ALA A 19 -3.82 0.99 -8.82
CA ALA A 19 -3.90 2.23 -8.06
C ALA A 19 -3.26 2.03 -6.68
N VAL A 20 -2.44 2.98 -6.27
CA VAL A 20 -1.74 2.91 -4.97
C VAL A 20 -2.14 4.10 -4.13
N ASP A 21 -2.60 3.83 -2.92
CA ASP A 21 -3.03 4.84 -1.97
C ASP A 21 -1.86 5.53 -1.26
N VAL A 22 -2.16 6.53 -0.46
CA VAL A 22 -1.18 7.35 0.24
C VAL A 22 -0.85 6.77 1.62
N GLY A 23 0.43 6.55 1.87
CA GLY A 23 0.97 5.98 3.10
C GLY A 23 2.33 5.33 2.88
N GLN A 24 2.79 4.55 3.84
CA GLN A 24 4.07 3.81 3.70
C GLN A 24 4.05 2.84 2.51
N HIS A 25 2.90 2.20 2.24
CA HIS A 25 2.71 1.33 1.08
C HIS A 25 2.94 2.05 -0.26
N MET A 26 2.68 3.36 -0.35
CA MET A 26 3.03 4.17 -1.52
C MET A 26 4.56 4.25 -1.69
N VAL A 27 5.29 4.50 -0.62
CA VAL A 27 6.76 4.57 -0.66
C VAL A 27 7.34 3.22 -1.07
N TRP A 28 6.89 2.13 -0.46
CA TRP A 28 7.33 0.78 -0.84
C TRP A 28 6.98 0.45 -2.29
N SER A 29 5.83 0.94 -2.80
CA SER A 29 5.45 0.75 -4.20
C SER A 29 6.32 1.56 -5.16
N TYR A 30 6.63 2.82 -4.86
CA TYR A 30 7.59 3.59 -5.64
C TYR A 30 8.98 2.94 -5.72
N GLN A 31 9.40 2.29 -4.63
CA GLN A 31 10.70 1.65 -4.53
C GLN A 31 10.79 0.30 -5.23
N SER A 32 9.67 -0.45 -5.29
CA SER A 32 9.75 -1.90 -5.57
C SER A 32 8.65 -2.45 -6.49
N PHE A 33 7.74 -1.62 -7.00
CA PHE A 33 6.70 -2.08 -7.91
C PHE A 33 7.25 -2.18 -9.34
N HIS A 34 7.16 -3.36 -9.94
CA HIS A 34 7.58 -3.62 -11.32
C HIS A 34 6.40 -3.39 -12.28
N ASN A 35 6.40 -2.27 -12.98
CA ASN A 35 5.40 -1.97 -14.00
C ASN A 35 5.52 -2.93 -15.18
N GLN A 36 4.42 -3.53 -15.57
CA GLN A 36 4.36 -4.37 -16.76
C GLN A 36 4.01 -3.55 -18.01
N GLN A 37 4.38 -4.06 -19.19
CA GLN A 37 4.10 -3.38 -20.44
C GLN A 37 2.59 -3.17 -20.64
N GLY A 38 2.18 -1.92 -20.83
CA GLY A 38 0.78 -1.54 -21.03
C GLY A 38 -0.04 -1.40 -19.75
N GLN A 39 0.50 -1.77 -18.59
CA GLN A 39 -0.11 -1.52 -17.29
C GLN A 39 0.06 -0.06 -16.89
N LYS A 40 -0.95 0.52 -16.24
CA LYS A 40 -0.90 1.86 -15.66
C LYS A 40 -0.77 1.78 -14.16
N THR A 41 0.16 2.54 -13.59
CA THR A 41 0.25 2.72 -12.12
C THR A 41 -0.22 4.12 -11.77
N LEU A 42 -1.20 4.20 -10.88
CA LEU A 42 -1.88 5.44 -10.52
C LEU A 42 -1.55 5.79 -9.06
N PHE A 43 -1.01 6.98 -8.84
CA PHE A 43 -0.63 7.49 -7.52
C PHE A 43 -1.19 8.89 -7.29
N SER A 44 -1.64 9.17 -6.06
CA SER A 44 -1.97 10.53 -5.61
C SER A 44 -0.72 11.22 -4.97
N GLY A 45 0.43 11.15 -5.65
CA GLY A 45 1.70 11.60 -5.08
C GLY A 45 1.83 13.11 -4.91
N GLY A 46 1.12 13.92 -5.70
CA GLY A 46 1.21 15.38 -5.64
C GLY A 46 0.47 16.00 -4.46
N HIS A 47 -0.79 15.61 -4.24
CA HIS A 47 -1.61 16.14 -3.14
C HIS A 47 -1.54 15.24 -1.90
N GLY A 48 -1.34 13.94 -2.07
CA GLY A 48 -1.25 13.00 -0.97
C GLY A 48 -2.61 12.69 -0.31
N ALA A 49 -3.68 12.65 -1.10
CA ALA A 49 -5.01 12.34 -0.58
C ALA A 49 -5.15 10.84 -0.28
N MET A 50 -5.36 10.49 0.99
CA MET A 50 -5.73 9.15 1.41
C MET A 50 -7.15 8.80 0.93
N GLY A 51 -7.43 7.49 0.72
CA GLY A 51 -8.70 7.02 0.16
C GLY A 51 -8.78 7.10 -1.37
N TYR A 52 -7.67 7.37 -2.03
CA TYR A 52 -7.60 7.55 -3.49
C TYR A 52 -7.71 6.23 -4.27
N ALA A 53 -7.07 5.15 -3.78
CA ALA A 53 -6.78 4.02 -4.65
C ALA A 53 -8.01 3.21 -5.05
N LEU A 54 -8.95 2.93 -4.17
CA LEU A 54 -10.13 2.14 -4.53
C LEU A 54 -11.02 2.87 -5.56
N PRO A 55 -11.39 4.15 -5.39
CA PRO A 55 -12.09 4.91 -6.43
C PRO A 55 -11.32 5.02 -7.74
N ALA A 56 -10.00 5.20 -7.69
CA ALA A 56 -9.16 5.28 -8.89
C ALA A 56 -9.10 3.94 -9.64
N ALA A 57 -9.03 2.80 -8.93
CA ALA A 57 -9.09 1.48 -9.53
C ALA A 57 -10.45 1.24 -10.20
N ILE A 58 -11.56 1.63 -9.57
CA ILE A 58 -12.90 1.56 -10.18
C ILE A 58 -12.94 2.39 -11.47
N GLY A 59 -12.45 3.63 -11.44
CA GLY A 59 -12.38 4.48 -12.63
C GLY A 59 -11.51 3.88 -13.75
N ALA A 60 -10.38 3.29 -13.38
CA ALA A 60 -9.49 2.62 -14.32
C ALA A 60 -10.12 1.38 -14.98
N TYR A 61 -10.94 0.63 -14.24
CA TYR A 61 -11.72 -0.47 -14.81
C TYR A 61 -12.66 0.02 -15.91
N TYR A 62 -13.43 1.07 -15.66
CA TYR A 62 -14.32 1.63 -16.68
C TYR A 62 -13.58 2.22 -17.88
N ALA A 63 -12.38 2.74 -17.66
CA ALA A 63 -11.56 3.30 -18.73
C ALA A 63 -10.88 2.24 -19.59
N THR A 64 -10.53 1.08 -19.02
CA THR A 64 -9.73 0.06 -19.70
C THR A 64 -10.51 -1.21 -20.08
N GLY A 65 -11.60 -1.49 -19.39
CA GLY A 65 -12.35 -2.75 -19.49
C GLY A 65 -11.57 -3.98 -18.99
N LYS A 66 -10.43 -3.78 -18.30
CA LYS A 66 -9.56 -4.86 -17.82
C LYS A 66 -9.65 -4.99 -16.31
N PRO A 67 -9.31 -6.17 -15.73
CA PRO A 67 -9.12 -6.30 -14.30
C PRO A 67 -8.16 -5.23 -13.75
N VAL A 68 -8.37 -4.82 -12.53
CA VAL A 68 -7.59 -3.77 -11.86
C VAL A 68 -7.18 -4.21 -10.46
N ALA A 69 -6.22 -3.52 -9.87
CA ALA A 69 -5.86 -3.73 -8.47
C ALA A 69 -5.74 -2.39 -7.73
N CYS A 70 -5.87 -2.43 -6.41
CA CYS A 70 -5.47 -1.32 -5.56
C CYS A 70 -4.61 -1.83 -4.39
N ILE A 71 -3.61 -1.03 -4.02
CA ILE A 71 -2.74 -1.25 -2.87
C ILE A 71 -2.98 -0.11 -1.89
N CYS A 72 -3.48 -0.43 -0.70
CA CYS A 72 -3.87 0.53 0.32
C CYS A 72 -3.19 0.21 1.65
N GLY A 73 -3.10 1.19 2.54
CA GLY A 73 -2.93 0.94 3.96
C GLY A 73 -4.30 0.85 4.64
N ASP A 74 -4.32 0.36 5.86
CA ASP A 74 -5.52 0.24 6.70
C ASP A 74 -6.27 1.57 6.87
N GLY A 75 -5.57 2.62 7.28
CA GLY A 75 -6.18 3.94 7.43
C GLY A 75 -6.69 4.55 6.12
N ALA A 76 -6.00 4.33 5.01
CA ALA A 76 -6.39 4.83 3.70
C ALA A 76 -7.63 4.09 3.15
N PHE A 77 -7.67 2.77 3.29
CA PHE A 77 -8.77 1.96 2.80
C PHE A 77 -10.10 2.28 3.50
N GLN A 78 -10.06 2.59 4.79
CA GLN A 78 -11.25 2.99 5.55
C GLN A 78 -11.94 4.24 4.98
N MET A 79 -11.21 5.17 4.37
CA MET A 79 -11.75 6.46 3.96
C MET A 79 -12.80 6.37 2.85
N ASN A 80 -12.72 5.33 2.02
CA ASN A 80 -13.68 5.08 0.94
C ASN A 80 -14.21 3.65 0.92
N ILE A 81 -14.35 3.05 2.09
CA ILE A 81 -14.82 1.67 2.27
C ILE A 81 -16.23 1.44 1.70
N GLN A 82 -17.07 2.48 1.64
CA GLN A 82 -18.40 2.43 1.05
C GLN A 82 -18.39 2.09 -0.45
N GLU A 83 -17.28 2.30 -1.15
CA GLU A 83 -17.14 1.93 -2.56
C GLU A 83 -17.20 0.41 -2.79
N LEU A 84 -17.05 -0.39 -1.73
CA LEU A 84 -17.26 -1.84 -1.80
C LEU A 84 -18.67 -2.19 -2.27
N GLN A 85 -19.68 -1.35 -1.96
CA GLN A 85 -21.04 -1.53 -2.46
C GLN A 85 -21.08 -1.45 -3.99
N TRP A 86 -20.38 -0.49 -4.58
CA TRP A 86 -20.32 -0.34 -6.02
C TRP A 86 -19.54 -1.47 -6.68
N VAL A 87 -18.38 -1.83 -6.11
CA VAL A 87 -17.56 -2.96 -6.55
C VAL A 87 -18.38 -4.24 -6.60
N LYS A 88 -19.15 -4.52 -5.54
CA LYS A 88 -20.01 -5.71 -5.48
C LYS A 88 -21.15 -5.66 -6.49
N ARG A 89 -21.86 -4.53 -6.55
CA ARG A 89 -23.02 -4.34 -7.44
C ARG A 89 -22.67 -4.57 -8.89
N GLU A 90 -21.56 -3.98 -9.35
CA GLU A 90 -21.11 -4.04 -10.76
C GLU A 90 -20.16 -5.23 -11.01
N ASN A 91 -19.89 -6.05 -9.99
CA ASN A 91 -18.95 -7.17 -10.03
C ASN A 91 -17.59 -6.78 -10.64
N ILE A 92 -17.05 -5.63 -10.24
CA ILE A 92 -15.80 -5.08 -10.75
C ILE A 92 -14.64 -6.00 -10.35
N PRO A 93 -13.86 -6.54 -11.30
CA PRO A 93 -12.76 -7.45 -11.00
C PRO A 93 -11.55 -6.68 -10.44
N VAL A 94 -11.69 -6.17 -9.21
CA VAL A 94 -10.63 -5.45 -8.50
C VAL A 94 -9.99 -6.33 -7.43
N LYS A 95 -8.67 -6.43 -7.43
CA LYS A 95 -7.87 -7.04 -6.37
C LYS A 95 -7.47 -5.96 -5.37
N MET A 96 -8.07 -6.01 -4.18
CA MET A 96 -7.84 -5.07 -3.10
C MET A 96 -6.80 -5.64 -2.14
N ILE A 97 -5.64 -5.00 -2.06
CA ILE A 97 -4.52 -5.41 -1.20
C ILE A 97 -4.39 -4.36 -0.11
N VAL A 98 -4.68 -4.74 1.12
CA VAL A 98 -4.57 -3.87 2.30
C VAL A 98 -3.34 -4.28 3.09
N MET A 99 -2.33 -3.42 3.11
CA MET A 99 -1.12 -3.57 3.92
C MET A 99 -1.40 -2.95 5.30
N ASN A 100 -1.81 -3.79 6.24
CA ASN A 100 -2.28 -3.37 7.55
C ASN A 100 -1.17 -3.48 8.60
N ASN A 101 -0.72 -2.35 9.12
CA ASN A 101 0.20 -2.26 10.25
C ASN A 101 -0.47 -1.67 11.50
N GLU A 102 -1.80 -1.58 11.51
CA GLU A 102 -2.62 -1.04 12.60
C GLU A 102 -2.19 0.37 13.03
N ALA A 103 -1.74 1.19 12.03
CA ALA A 103 -1.22 2.52 12.30
C ALA A 103 -1.30 3.45 11.09
N LEU A 104 -1.43 4.75 11.35
CA LEU A 104 -1.09 5.79 10.38
C LEU A 104 0.43 5.90 10.26
N GLY A 105 1.03 4.90 9.62
CA GLY A 105 2.46 4.61 9.67
C GLY A 105 3.38 5.73 9.21
N MET A 106 2.98 6.56 8.21
CA MET A 106 3.77 7.72 7.79
C MET A 106 3.85 8.79 8.87
N ILE A 107 2.72 9.10 9.51
CA ILE A 107 2.68 10.08 10.62
C ILE A 107 3.46 9.55 11.81
N ARG A 108 3.25 8.27 12.16
CA ARG A 108 3.99 7.61 13.25
C ARG A 108 5.50 7.63 13.01
N HIS A 109 5.95 7.45 11.77
CA HIS A 109 7.36 7.53 11.41
C HIS A 109 7.93 8.93 11.64
N LEU A 110 7.19 9.99 11.27
CA LEU A 110 7.56 11.38 11.57
C LEU A 110 7.59 11.64 13.08
N GLN A 111 6.61 11.16 13.82
CA GLN A 111 6.57 11.32 15.28
C GLN A 111 7.74 10.65 15.97
N ARG A 112 8.17 9.48 15.47
CA ARG A 112 9.38 8.82 15.96
C ARG A 112 10.63 9.66 15.73
N ASP A 113 10.78 10.21 14.52
CA ASP A 113 12.05 10.80 14.09
C ASP A 113 12.21 12.27 14.51
N TYR A 114 11.11 12.99 14.71
CA TYR A 114 11.14 14.45 14.91
C TYR A 114 10.36 14.94 16.14
N PHE A 115 9.66 14.03 16.83
CA PHE A 115 8.82 14.37 17.97
C PHE A 115 9.06 13.47 19.19
N ASP A 116 10.30 13.06 19.42
CA ASP A 116 10.76 12.27 20.58
C ASP A 116 9.89 11.04 20.88
N CYS A 117 9.39 10.38 19.82
CA CYS A 117 8.48 9.23 19.94
C CYS A 117 7.16 9.54 20.66
N VAL A 118 6.72 10.79 20.69
CA VAL A 118 5.40 11.15 21.20
C VAL A 118 4.37 10.80 20.11
N TYR A 119 3.70 9.68 20.29
CA TYR A 119 2.70 9.18 19.36
C TYR A 119 1.31 9.69 19.73
N ALA A 120 0.68 10.44 18.83
CA ALA A 120 -0.67 10.95 18.98
C ALA A 120 -1.50 10.57 17.76
N ASP A 121 -2.68 9.99 17.98
CA ASP A 121 -3.68 9.63 16.98
C ASP A 121 -3.16 8.76 15.81
N THR A 122 -2.16 7.92 16.05
CA THR A 122 -1.50 7.16 14.97
C THR A 122 -1.53 5.64 15.13
N SER A 123 -2.00 5.14 16.26
CA SER A 123 -2.14 3.70 16.51
C SER A 123 -3.10 3.44 17.66
N ASP A 124 -3.44 2.18 17.90
CA ASP A 124 -4.22 1.79 19.07
C ASP A 124 -3.58 2.27 20.37
N GLY A 125 -4.39 2.70 21.31
CA GLY A 125 -3.95 3.36 22.55
C GLY A 125 -3.52 4.81 22.39
N SER A 126 -3.39 5.34 21.15
CA SER A 126 -3.11 6.76 20.88
C SER A 126 -4.20 7.46 20.03
N GLY A 127 -5.36 6.82 19.83
CA GLY A 127 -6.53 7.43 19.19
C GLY A 127 -6.87 6.91 17.77
N PHE A 128 -6.04 6.09 17.15
CA PHE A 128 -6.34 5.46 15.87
C PHE A 128 -6.57 3.95 16.04
N SER A 129 -7.57 3.44 15.33
CA SER A 129 -7.76 1.99 15.14
C SER A 129 -8.29 1.71 13.74
N SER A 130 -7.98 0.55 13.20
CA SER A 130 -8.59 0.05 11.97
C SER A 130 -9.70 -0.95 12.28
N CYS A 131 -10.65 -1.10 11.35
CA CYS A 131 -11.64 -2.17 11.42
C CYS A 131 -11.04 -3.51 10.96
N ASP A 132 -11.75 -4.59 11.23
CA ASP A 132 -11.45 -5.90 10.64
C ASP A 132 -11.96 -5.94 9.19
N PHE A 133 -11.05 -5.85 8.22
CA PHE A 133 -11.42 -5.85 6.81
C PHE A 133 -11.92 -7.22 6.34
N THR A 134 -11.56 -8.30 7.04
CA THR A 134 -12.07 -9.65 6.75
C THR A 134 -13.49 -9.89 7.26
N ASP A 135 -14.01 -9.02 8.11
CA ASP A 135 -15.42 -8.96 8.47
C ASP A 135 -16.19 -7.98 7.58
N VAL A 136 -15.60 -6.84 7.28
CA VAL A 136 -16.23 -5.77 6.50
C VAL A 136 -16.46 -6.16 5.05
N ALA A 137 -15.47 -6.66 4.34
CA ALA A 137 -15.62 -7.00 2.92
C ALA A 137 -16.66 -8.12 2.68
N PRO A 138 -16.72 -9.20 3.49
CA PRO A 138 -17.81 -10.19 3.42
C PRO A 138 -19.19 -9.62 3.71
N ALA A 139 -19.33 -8.61 4.59
CA ALA A 139 -20.60 -7.93 4.81
C ALA A 139 -21.14 -7.23 3.56
N TYR A 140 -20.25 -6.80 2.66
CA TYR A 140 -20.59 -6.33 1.30
C TYR A 140 -20.72 -7.48 0.28
N GLY A 141 -20.49 -8.73 0.69
CA GLY A 141 -20.52 -9.90 -0.19
C GLY A 141 -19.27 -10.07 -1.06
N ILE A 142 -18.13 -9.52 -0.63
CA ILE A 142 -16.81 -9.63 -1.29
C ILE A 142 -15.94 -10.60 -0.50
N PRO A 143 -15.39 -11.65 -1.11
CA PRO A 143 -14.47 -12.56 -0.43
C PRO A 143 -13.26 -11.80 0.12
N ALA A 144 -12.85 -12.16 1.34
CA ALA A 144 -11.68 -11.57 1.97
C ALA A 144 -10.83 -12.62 2.69
N LYS A 145 -9.53 -12.38 2.75
CA LYS A 145 -8.57 -13.23 3.46
C LYS A 145 -7.53 -12.38 4.15
N ARG A 146 -7.18 -12.76 5.39
CA ARG A 146 -6.04 -12.20 6.13
C ARG A 146 -4.88 -13.17 6.12
N ILE A 147 -3.67 -12.64 5.90
CA ILE A 147 -2.41 -13.37 6.00
C ILE A 147 -1.36 -12.54 6.74
N GLN A 148 -0.32 -13.20 7.24
CA GLN A 148 0.86 -12.50 7.73
C GLN A 148 1.79 -12.10 6.56
N GLY A 149 2.56 -11.02 6.73
CA GLY A 149 3.45 -10.54 5.67
C GLY A 149 4.46 -11.58 5.19
N GLU A 150 4.96 -12.44 6.08
CA GLU A 150 5.86 -13.55 5.76
C GLU A 150 5.24 -14.65 4.88
N ASP A 151 3.92 -14.74 4.88
CA ASP A 151 3.15 -15.73 4.12
C ASP A 151 2.74 -15.25 2.70
N VAL A 152 3.07 -14.04 2.30
CA VAL A 152 2.63 -13.44 1.01
C VAL A 152 2.98 -14.35 -0.17
N GLU A 153 4.21 -14.88 -0.22
CA GLU A 153 4.66 -15.72 -1.33
C GLU A 153 3.87 -17.05 -1.42
N LYS A 154 3.36 -17.54 -0.30
CA LYS A 154 2.61 -18.78 -0.22
C LYS A 154 1.14 -18.64 -0.65
N TYR A 155 0.51 -17.50 -0.29
CA TYR A 155 -0.94 -17.37 -0.39
C TYR A 155 -1.42 -16.37 -1.46
N ALA A 156 -0.61 -15.37 -1.83
CA ALA A 156 -1.07 -14.31 -2.72
C ALA A 156 -1.30 -14.79 -4.17
N GLY A 157 -0.57 -15.81 -4.64
CA GLY A 157 -0.77 -16.35 -5.98
C GLY A 157 -2.20 -16.83 -6.21
N GLY A 158 -2.69 -17.72 -5.36
CA GLY A 158 -4.05 -18.26 -5.47
C GLY A 158 -5.14 -17.19 -5.29
N PHE A 159 -4.89 -16.14 -4.49
CA PHE A 159 -5.77 -15.00 -4.38
C PHE A 159 -5.87 -14.21 -5.70
N LEU A 160 -4.72 -13.89 -6.30
CA LEU A 160 -4.68 -13.06 -7.51
C LEU A 160 -5.26 -13.76 -8.75
N GLU A 161 -5.32 -15.08 -8.75
CA GLU A 161 -5.88 -15.89 -9.84
C GLU A 161 -7.41 -16.02 -9.79
N GLN A 162 -8.07 -15.64 -8.70
CA GLN A 162 -9.53 -15.71 -8.57
C GLN A 162 -10.21 -14.72 -9.52
N ASN A 163 -11.38 -15.09 -10.03
CA ASN A 163 -12.21 -14.19 -10.81
C ASN A 163 -13.04 -13.28 -9.89
N GLY A 164 -13.26 -12.03 -10.32
CA GLY A 164 -14.07 -11.06 -9.58
C GLY A 164 -13.33 -10.28 -8.50
N PRO A 165 -14.07 -9.47 -7.71
CA PRO A 165 -13.51 -8.68 -6.63
C PRO A 165 -13.10 -9.56 -5.45
N GLU A 166 -11.97 -9.24 -4.85
CA GLU A 166 -11.47 -9.94 -3.67
C GLU A 166 -10.55 -9.04 -2.84
N LEU A 167 -10.56 -9.21 -1.51
CA LEU A 167 -9.71 -8.45 -0.59
C LEU A 167 -8.68 -9.36 0.06
N LEU A 168 -7.41 -8.98 -0.02
CA LEU A 168 -6.30 -9.57 0.72
C LEU A 168 -5.77 -8.57 1.74
N GLU A 169 -5.94 -8.89 3.01
CA GLU A 169 -5.35 -8.15 4.10
C GLU A 169 -4.02 -8.78 4.50
N ILE A 170 -2.94 -7.99 4.44
CA ILE A 170 -1.59 -8.43 4.78
C ILE A 170 -1.19 -7.72 6.07
N MET A 171 -1.10 -8.48 7.15
CA MET A 171 -0.68 -7.95 8.45
C MET A 171 0.83 -7.71 8.46
N LEU A 172 1.22 -6.53 8.89
CA LEU A 172 2.59 -6.11 9.06
C LEU A 172 2.87 -5.82 10.54
N GLU A 173 4.13 -5.93 10.92
CA GLU A 173 4.53 -5.47 12.26
C GLU A 173 4.27 -3.98 12.43
N HIS A 174 3.75 -3.58 13.58
CA HIS A 174 3.39 -2.22 13.94
C HIS A 174 4.52 -1.18 13.76
N GLY A 175 5.76 -1.60 13.98
CA GLY A 175 6.98 -0.80 13.81
C GLY A 175 7.58 -0.85 12.41
N THR A 176 6.88 -1.35 11.40
CA THR A 176 7.39 -1.41 10.03
C THR A 176 7.43 -0.01 9.42
N TYR A 177 8.63 0.46 9.06
CA TYR A 177 8.83 1.78 8.47
C TYR A 177 9.37 1.70 7.04
N ALA A 178 9.21 2.80 6.28
CA ALA A 178 9.70 2.90 4.92
C ALA A 178 11.18 3.31 4.90
N TYR A 179 12.02 2.50 4.27
CA TYR A 179 13.44 2.73 4.03
C TYR A 179 13.82 2.25 2.63
N PRO A 180 14.83 2.86 1.96
CA PRO A 180 15.54 4.07 2.38
C PRO A 180 14.65 5.30 2.37
N LYS A 181 15.04 6.34 3.13
CA LYS A 181 14.31 7.61 3.19
C LYS A 181 15.26 8.80 3.30
N THR A 182 14.86 9.95 2.78
CA THR A 182 15.54 11.23 3.01
C THR A 182 15.01 11.86 4.30
N CYS A 183 15.89 12.36 5.15
CA CYS A 183 15.52 13.13 6.32
C CYS A 183 15.18 14.58 5.96
N LEU A 184 14.37 15.24 6.76
CA LEU A 184 14.06 16.65 6.56
C LEU A 184 15.34 17.49 6.65
N GLY A 185 15.54 18.34 5.64
CA GLY A 185 16.73 19.20 5.53
C GLY A 185 17.96 18.55 4.92
N GLU A 186 17.94 17.23 4.67
CA GLU A 186 19.03 16.55 3.98
C GLU A 186 18.85 16.56 2.46
N PRO A 187 19.96 16.57 1.69
CA PRO A 187 19.91 16.36 0.26
C PRO A 187 19.33 15.01 -0.11
N ILE A 188 18.65 14.91 -1.26
CA ILE A 188 17.97 13.70 -1.72
C ILE A 188 18.89 12.47 -1.84
N HIS A 189 20.18 12.67 -2.10
CA HIS A 189 21.17 11.60 -2.21
C HIS A 189 21.67 11.09 -0.84
N ASN A 190 21.42 11.81 0.26
CA ASN A 190 21.81 11.42 1.60
C ASN A 190 20.66 10.74 2.34
N GLN A 191 20.42 9.48 2.04
CA GLN A 191 19.28 8.72 2.53
C GLN A 191 19.64 7.82 3.71
N GLN A 192 18.70 7.63 4.61
CA GLN A 192 18.80 6.62 5.68
C GLN A 192 18.38 5.23 5.16
N PRO A 193 19.08 4.14 5.61
CA PRO A 193 20.29 4.15 6.45
C PRO A 193 21.48 4.77 5.72
N TYR A 194 22.23 5.63 6.44
CA TYR A 194 23.34 6.35 5.82
C TYR A 194 24.44 5.39 5.34
N ILE A 195 24.95 5.68 4.15
CA ILE A 195 26.17 5.02 3.64
C ILE A 195 27.38 5.50 4.48
N PRO A 196 28.34 4.61 4.82
CA PRO A 196 29.54 5.05 5.50
C PRO A 196 30.21 6.23 4.77
N LYS A 197 30.56 7.27 5.53
CA LYS A 197 31.04 8.53 4.97
C LYS A 197 32.17 8.39 3.91
N PRO A 198 33.20 7.54 4.09
CA PRO A 198 34.25 7.38 3.07
C PRO A 198 33.71 6.89 1.72
N ILE A 199 32.74 5.95 1.73
CA ILE A 199 32.10 5.42 0.53
C ILE A 199 31.19 6.48 -0.10
N PHE A 200 30.48 7.23 0.73
CA PHE A 200 29.62 8.32 0.25
C PHE A 200 30.44 9.41 -0.45
N ASP A 201 31.57 9.84 0.17
CA ASP A 201 32.44 10.86 -0.41
C ASP A 201 33.03 10.41 -1.78
N GLU A 202 33.46 9.13 -1.87
CA GLU A 202 33.94 8.53 -3.13
C GLU A 202 32.84 8.54 -4.24
N LEU A 203 31.61 8.19 -3.89
CA LEU A 203 30.48 8.19 -4.83
C LEU A 203 30.09 9.59 -5.31
N MET A 204 30.31 10.60 -4.47
CA MET A 204 29.99 12.00 -4.81
C MET A 204 31.07 12.68 -5.68
N GLU A 205 32.26 12.05 -5.84
CA GLU A 205 33.33 12.51 -6.73
C GLU A 205 33.20 11.96 -8.18
N LEU A 206 32.26 10.99 -8.41
CA LEU A 206 31.98 10.41 -9.73
C LEU A 206 31.01 11.28 -10.54
#